data_d791c39d70ade652e09b57c61c343429
#
_entry.id   d791c39d70ade652e09b57c61c343429
#
_cell.length_a   1.000
_cell.length_b   1.000
_cell.length_c   1.000
_cell.angle_alpha   90.00
_cell.angle_beta   90.00
_cell.angle_gamma   90.00
#
_symmetry.space_group_name_H-M   'P 1'
#
loop_
_entity.id
_entity.type
_entity.pdbx_description
1 polymer ?
#
loop_
_entity_poly.entity_id
_entity_poly.type
_entity_poly.pdbx_seq_one_letter_code
_entity_poly.pdbx_strand_id
1 'polypeptide(L)'
;MVKRPAQWLIDLVTATILLTSRRASPDGLLESVQMKPGLRLPATLMIALAVCSVITHAQRGGRGAPQAPPTARASAPFDLTGQWVSLITEDWRHRQFTPPKGDYAALPLSPAGRKVADNWDPARDEAAGEQCKAYGAAGLLRLPIRLRIAWQDDTTLKLETDAGMQARVFQFGATQGSGGDWQGISIASWDYPRAAFAGRGGASAPGGSLKVITTRMKPGYLRKNGVPYSGDAVLTEYFDRFDVPGGDSLLVITTEVVDPEYLATPYWTSQQFKRENDASRWTPTPCTAR
;
A
#
# COMPACT_ATOMS: atom_id res chain seq x y z
N MET A 1 -18.28 21.42 -42.61
CA MET A 1 -17.14 22.28 -42.31
C MET A 1 -17.30 22.75 -40.85
N VAL A 2 -16.76 21.99 -39.91
CA VAL A 2 -16.95 22.20 -38.47
C VAL A 2 -15.61 22.69 -37.90
N LYS A 3 -15.55 23.93 -37.42
CA LYS A 3 -14.38 24.54 -36.80
C LYS A 3 -14.12 23.92 -35.42
N ARG A 4 -12.90 23.52 -35.15
CA ARG A 4 -12.43 22.92 -33.89
C ARG A 4 -12.41 23.95 -32.75
N PRO A 5 -12.85 23.62 -31.51
CA PRO A 5 -12.94 24.58 -30.41
C PRO A 5 -11.68 24.60 -29.50
N ALA A 6 -10.49 24.64 -30.10
CA ALA A 6 -9.24 24.63 -29.32
C ALA A 6 -8.33 25.86 -29.47
N GLN A 7 -8.68 26.81 -30.32
CA GLN A 7 -7.80 27.92 -30.66
C GLN A 7 -7.92 29.12 -29.70
N TRP A 8 -9.06 29.37 -29.11
CA TRP A 8 -9.28 30.53 -28.25
C TRP A 8 -8.83 30.34 -26.78
N LEU A 9 -8.54 29.11 -26.36
CA LEU A 9 -7.95 28.81 -25.02
C LEU A 9 -6.43 29.12 -25.00
N ILE A 10 -5.76 29.07 -26.13
CA ILE A 10 -4.32 29.38 -26.25
C ILE A 10 -4.08 30.89 -26.21
N ASP A 11 -5.00 31.68 -26.76
CA ASP A 11 -4.87 33.14 -26.78
C ASP A 11 -5.11 33.78 -25.40
N LEU A 12 -5.90 33.13 -24.52
CA LEU A 12 -6.17 33.64 -23.18
C LEU A 12 -4.99 33.39 -22.20
N VAL A 13 -4.24 32.30 -22.39
CA VAL A 13 -3.06 31.97 -21.56
C VAL A 13 -1.87 32.85 -21.92
N THR A 14 -1.73 33.25 -23.18
CA THR A 14 -0.62 34.09 -23.62
C THR A 14 -0.78 35.55 -23.18
N ALA A 15 -1.99 36.05 -23.03
CA ALA A 15 -2.27 37.42 -22.54
C ALA A 15 -2.00 37.61 -21.05
N THR A 16 -2.14 36.55 -20.22
CA THR A 16 -1.95 36.64 -18.77
C THR A 16 -0.45 36.58 -18.39
N ILE A 17 0.42 35.98 -19.22
CA ILE A 17 1.87 35.86 -18.93
C ILE A 17 2.63 37.15 -19.28
N LEU A 18 2.10 38.00 -20.13
CA LEU A 18 2.75 39.25 -20.52
C LEU A 18 2.55 40.41 -19.54
N LEU A 19 1.72 40.29 -18.53
CA LEU A 19 1.44 41.35 -17.56
C LEU A 19 2.23 41.22 -16.23
N THR A 20 3.03 40.19 -16.04
CA THR A 20 3.78 39.97 -14.77
C THR A 20 5.32 40.05 -14.94
N SER A 21 5.84 40.39 -16.11
CA SER A 21 7.29 40.54 -16.33
C SER A 21 7.67 41.99 -16.56
N ARG A 22 7.58 42.87 -15.54
CA ARG A 22 8.38 44.09 -15.49
C ARG A 22 9.54 43.87 -14.53
N ARG A 23 10.71 43.67 -15.10
CA ARG A 23 12.01 43.70 -14.44
C ARG A 23 12.20 45.03 -13.72
N ALA A 24 12.53 44.99 -12.44
CA ALA A 24 13.14 46.12 -11.75
C ALA A 24 14.59 46.22 -12.21
N SER A 25 14.97 47.39 -12.77
CA SER A 25 16.33 47.75 -13.11
C SER A 25 16.99 48.36 -11.86
N PRO A 26 18.22 48.04 -11.54
CA PRO A 26 18.93 48.63 -10.41
C PRO A 26 19.81 49.79 -10.93
N ASP A 27 19.25 50.95 -11.01
CA ASP A 27 20.05 52.21 -11.10
C ASP A 27 19.08 53.40 -11.07
N GLY A 28 19.16 54.23 -10.06
CA GLY A 28 18.39 55.47 -10.05
C GLY A 28 18.21 56.08 -8.68
N LEU A 29 19.24 56.80 -8.26
CA LEU A 29 19.18 58.08 -7.52
C LEU A 29 18.12 58.24 -6.43
N LEU A 30 18.61 58.26 -5.20
CA LEU A 30 17.96 58.83 -4.04
C LEU A 30 17.71 60.32 -4.25
N GLU A 31 16.50 60.68 -4.68
CA GLU A 31 16.03 62.03 -4.67
C GLU A 31 15.54 62.35 -3.23
N SER A 32 16.30 63.18 -2.56
CA SER A 32 15.98 63.69 -1.22
C SER A 32 14.75 64.58 -1.30
N VAL A 33 13.62 64.10 -0.83
CA VAL A 33 12.42 64.92 -0.59
C VAL A 33 12.67 65.86 0.56
N GLN A 34 12.99 67.11 0.25
CA GLN A 34 13.14 68.19 1.20
C GLN A 34 11.74 68.59 1.72
N MET A 35 11.37 68.13 2.90
CA MET A 35 10.13 68.57 3.58
C MET A 35 10.21 70.05 3.97
N LYS A 36 9.31 70.86 3.47
CA LYS A 36 9.12 72.23 3.91
C LYS A 36 8.68 72.28 5.38
N PRO A 37 9.35 73.10 6.24
CA PRO A 37 8.94 73.28 7.62
C PRO A 37 7.63 74.11 7.68
N GLY A 38 6.54 73.47 8.09
CA GLY A 38 5.32 74.26 8.30
C GLY A 38 4.01 73.50 8.44
N LEU A 39 3.98 72.18 8.19
CA LEU A 39 2.72 71.39 8.28
C LEU A 39 2.56 70.82 9.70
N ARG A 40 1.78 71.48 10.57
CA ARG A 40 1.37 70.94 11.90
C ARG A 40 0.28 69.92 11.65
N LEU A 41 0.62 68.66 11.73
CA LEU A 41 -0.36 67.59 11.71
C LEU A 41 -1.13 67.59 13.03
N PRO A 42 -2.49 67.54 13.02
CA PRO A 42 -3.29 67.52 14.25
C PRO A 42 -2.98 66.24 15.08
N ALA A 43 -2.90 66.40 16.39
CA ALA A 43 -2.58 65.30 17.35
C ALA A 43 -3.46 64.08 17.24
N THR A 44 -4.63 64.21 16.64
CA THR A 44 -5.58 63.11 16.37
C THR A 44 -5.08 62.08 15.32
N LEU A 45 -4.18 62.49 14.39
CA LEU A 45 -3.65 61.58 13.40
C LEU A 45 -2.56 60.66 13.96
N MET A 46 -1.82 61.10 14.98
CA MET A 46 -0.78 60.29 15.64
C MET A 46 -1.36 59.19 16.52
N ILE A 47 -2.56 59.37 17.08
CA ILE A 47 -3.24 58.37 17.92
C ILE A 47 -3.81 57.25 17.02
N ALA A 48 -4.30 57.54 15.82
CA ALA A 48 -4.80 56.55 14.88
C ALA A 48 -3.69 55.62 14.33
N LEU A 49 -2.47 56.14 14.13
CA LEU A 49 -1.33 55.34 13.69
C LEU A 49 -0.76 54.45 14.81
N ALA A 50 -0.85 54.88 16.08
CA ALA A 50 -0.42 54.07 17.23
C ALA A 50 -1.38 52.90 17.53
N VAL A 51 -2.69 53.08 17.32
CA VAL A 51 -3.70 52.03 17.53
C VAL A 51 -3.63 50.96 16.42
N CYS A 52 -3.32 51.33 15.16
CA CYS A 52 -3.12 50.34 14.09
C CYS A 52 -1.91 49.43 14.31
N SER A 53 -0.85 49.92 15.00
CA SER A 53 0.34 49.13 15.26
C SER A 53 0.12 48.04 16.32
N VAL A 54 -0.83 48.21 17.23
CA VAL A 54 -1.13 47.25 18.31
C VAL A 54 -2.01 46.09 17.76
N ILE A 55 -2.86 46.36 16.77
CA ILE A 55 -3.76 45.33 16.22
C ILE A 55 -3.00 44.33 15.33
N THR A 56 -1.90 44.75 14.67
CA THR A 56 -1.10 43.86 13.85
C THR A 56 -0.19 42.89 14.62
N HIS A 57 0.02 43.10 15.92
CA HIS A 57 0.80 42.18 16.77
C HIS A 57 -0.07 41.09 17.44
N ALA A 58 -1.39 41.25 17.45
CA ALA A 58 -2.30 40.26 18.06
C ALA A 58 -2.67 39.09 17.14
N GLN A 59 -2.33 39.13 15.84
CA GLN A 59 -2.63 38.06 14.86
C GLN A 59 -1.44 37.18 14.48
N ARG A 60 -0.31 37.30 15.18
CA ARG A 60 0.68 36.21 15.18
C ARG A 60 0.27 35.15 16.21
N GLY A 61 -0.97 34.70 16.10
CA GLY A 61 -1.45 33.43 16.68
C GLY A 61 -0.48 32.33 16.27
N GLY A 62 0.06 31.63 17.24
CA GLY A 62 1.14 30.69 17.11
C GLY A 62 0.91 29.75 15.91
N ARG A 63 1.86 29.68 14.98
CA ARG A 63 2.04 28.51 14.16
C ARG A 63 2.25 27.39 15.18
N GLY A 64 1.20 26.58 15.41
CA GLY A 64 1.31 25.36 16.16
C GLY A 64 2.57 24.63 15.70
N ALA A 65 3.29 24.03 16.61
CA ALA A 65 4.42 23.18 16.27
C ALA A 65 4.01 22.24 15.12
N PRO A 66 4.88 21.96 14.15
CA PRO A 66 4.55 21.04 13.07
C PRO A 66 4.01 19.75 13.67
N GLN A 67 2.76 19.43 13.38
CA GLN A 67 2.16 18.19 13.86
C GLN A 67 2.93 17.03 13.22
N ALA A 68 3.39 16.08 14.03
CA ALA A 68 4.03 14.87 13.52
C ALA A 68 3.10 14.19 12.49
N PRO A 69 3.65 13.66 11.40
CA PRO A 69 2.83 12.94 10.43
C PRO A 69 2.08 11.79 11.13
N PRO A 70 0.85 11.47 10.69
CA PRO A 70 0.09 10.38 11.30
C PRO A 70 0.83 9.06 11.14
N THR A 71 0.70 8.18 12.13
CA THR A 71 1.28 6.83 12.09
C THR A 71 0.61 6.00 10.99
N ALA A 72 1.23 4.88 10.59
CA ALA A 72 0.66 3.99 9.58
C ALA A 72 -0.73 3.49 9.96
N ARG A 73 -0.92 3.16 11.25
CA ARG A 73 -2.21 2.75 11.81
C ARG A 73 -3.24 3.89 11.77
N ALA A 74 -2.86 5.11 12.15
CA ALA A 74 -3.75 6.27 12.16
C ALA A 74 -4.14 6.74 10.75
N SER A 75 -3.31 6.46 9.74
CA SER A 75 -3.56 6.79 8.34
C SER A 75 -4.22 5.67 7.55
N ALA A 76 -4.57 4.53 8.19
CA ALA A 76 -5.21 3.41 7.52
C ALA A 76 -6.56 3.84 6.89
N PRO A 77 -6.78 3.62 5.58
CA PRO A 77 -8.03 4.01 4.92
C PRO A 77 -9.21 3.11 5.32
N PHE A 78 -8.93 1.95 5.89
CA PHE A 78 -9.91 0.98 6.40
C PHE A 78 -9.27 0.07 7.46
N ASP A 79 -10.11 -0.58 8.23
CA ASP A 79 -9.69 -1.53 9.27
C ASP A 79 -9.64 -2.96 8.73
N LEU A 80 -8.44 -3.55 8.69
CA LEU A 80 -8.20 -4.95 8.34
C LEU A 80 -8.22 -5.90 9.54
N THR A 81 -8.23 -5.36 10.77
CA THR A 81 -8.09 -6.21 11.96
C THR A 81 -9.26 -7.16 12.14
N GLY A 82 -9.00 -8.31 12.74
CA GLY A 82 -9.98 -9.34 13.06
C GLY A 82 -9.70 -10.69 12.41
N GLN A 83 -10.69 -11.57 12.43
CA GLN A 83 -10.61 -12.90 11.85
C GLN A 83 -11.32 -12.96 10.49
N TRP A 84 -10.71 -13.67 9.57
CA TRP A 84 -11.16 -13.84 8.20
C TRP A 84 -11.08 -15.30 7.80
N VAL A 85 -12.04 -15.80 7.04
CA VAL A 85 -12.05 -17.17 6.50
C VAL A 85 -12.01 -17.12 4.98
N SER A 86 -11.18 -17.97 4.37
CA SER A 86 -11.06 -18.04 2.92
C SER A 86 -12.38 -18.43 2.25
N LEU A 87 -12.73 -17.70 1.17
CA LEU A 87 -13.75 -18.06 0.20
C LEU A 87 -13.04 -18.57 -1.04
N ILE A 88 -13.21 -19.86 -1.36
CA ILE A 88 -12.56 -20.45 -2.52
C ILE A 88 -13.56 -20.42 -3.67
N THR A 89 -13.54 -19.30 -4.41
CA THR A 89 -14.43 -19.05 -5.56
C THR A 89 -13.78 -19.37 -6.90
N GLU A 90 -12.46 -19.45 -6.92
CA GLU A 90 -11.64 -19.71 -8.10
C GLU A 90 -10.61 -20.80 -7.83
N ASP A 91 -10.14 -21.48 -8.84
CA ASP A 91 -9.11 -22.52 -8.76
C ASP A 91 -9.39 -23.57 -7.67
N TRP A 92 -10.67 -23.81 -7.32
CA TRP A 92 -11.07 -24.64 -6.18
C TRP A 92 -10.42 -26.01 -6.19
N ARG A 93 -10.27 -26.61 -7.37
CA ARG A 93 -9.62 -27.91 -7.57
C ARG A 93 -8.16 -27.92 -7.10
N HIS A 94 -7.43 -26.79 -7.28
CA HIS A 94 -6.01 -26.68 -6.95
C HIS A 94 -5.78 -26.07 -5.56
N ARG A 95 -6.82 -25.51 -4.96
CA ARG A 95 -6.73 -24.84 -3.64
C ARG A 95 -7.27 -25.71 -2.51
N GLN A 96 -8.35 -26.46 -2.74
CA GLN A 96 -8.94 -27.33 -1.72
C GLN A 96 -8.25 -28.69 -1.60
N PHE A 97 -7.68 -29.16 -2.70
CA PHE A 97 -6.98 -30.45 -2.74
C PHE A 97 -5.55 -30.23 -3.23
N THR A 98 -4.61 -31.02 -2.70
CA THR A 98 -3.26 -31.06 -3.27
C THR A 98 -3.32 -31.66 -4.66
N PRO A 99 -2.98 -30.92 -5.73
CA PRO A 99 -3.00 -31.49 -7.08
C PRO A 99 -1.94 -32.59 -7.25
N PRO A 100 -2.11 -33.51 -8.17
CA PRO A 100 -1.07 -34.48 -8.46
C PRO A 100 0.17 -33.79 -9.04
N LYS A 101 1.33 -34.45 -8.90
CA LYS A 101 2.54 -34.07 -9.62
C LYS A 101 2.25 -34.04 -11.13
N GLY A 102 2.76 -33.02 -11.82
CA GLY A 102 2.52 -32.83 -13.26
C GLY A 102 1.29 -31.93 -13.58
N ASP A 103 0.39 -31.71 -12.63
CA ASP A 103 -0.74 -30.79 -12.81
C ASP A 103 -0.32 -29.37 -12.45
N TYR A 104 0.24 -28.66 -13.43
CA TYR A 104 0.70 -27.28 -13.29
C TYR A 104 -0.16 -26.32 -14.12
N ALA A 105 -1.41 -26.67 -14.36
CA ALA A 105 -2.33 -25.81 -15.10
C ALA A 105 -2.38 -24.38 -14.54
N ALA A 106 -2.43 -23.40 -15.44
CA ALA A 106 -2.46 -21.96 -15.16
C ALA A 106 -1.20 -21.39 -14.45
N LEU A 107 -0.11 -22.15 -14.34
CA LEU A 107 1.16 -21.68 -13.79
C LEU A 107 2.16 -21.41 -14.91
N PRO A 108 2.71 -20.21 -15.02
CA PRO A 108 3.67 -19.85 -16.07
C PRO A 108 5.09 -20.33 -15.74
N LEU A 109 5.25 -21.64 -15.52
CA LEU A 109 6.55 -22.21 -15.15
C LEU A 109 7.58 -22.07 -16.27
N SER A 110 8.79 -21.64 -15.90
CA SER A 110 9.97 -21.78 -16.74
C SER A 110 10.35 -23.26 -16.90
N PRO A 111 11.22 -23.63 -17.87
CA PRO A 111 11.78 -24.98 -17.95
C PRO A 111 12.47 -25.43 -16.66
N ALA A 112 13.16 -24.52 -15.95
CA ALA A 112 13.81 -24.78 -14.67
C ALA A 112 12.76 -25.05 -13.56
N GLY A 113 11.72 -24.21 -13.46
CA GLY A 113 10.64 -24.40 -12.50
C GLY A 113 9.89 -25.70 -12.71
N ARG A 114 9.62 -26.07 -13.98
CA ARG A 114 9.01 -27.37 -14.32
C ARG A 114 9.87 -28.54 -13.88
N LYS A 115 11.18 -28.48 -14.13
CA LYS A 115 12.10 -29.54 -13.72
C LYS A 115 12.10 -29.73 -12.20
N VAL A 116 12.06 -28.67 -11.42
CA VAL A 116 11.96 -28.74 -9.95
C VAL A 116 10.62 -29.37 -9.53
N ALA A 117 9.53 -28.90 -10.09
CA ALA A 117 8.18 -29.43 -9.79
C ALA A 117 8.04 -30.93 -10.15
N ASP A 118 8.62 -31.36 -11.27
CA ASP A 118 8.62 -32.77 -11.69
C ASP A 118 9.45 -33.68 -10.76
N ASN A 119 10.39 -33.10 -10.00
CA ASN A 119 11.18 -33.80 -9.00
C ASN A 119 10.62 -33.71 -7.58
N TRP A 120 9.46 -33.08 -7.40
CA TRP A 120 8.82 -32.96 -6.10
C TRP A 120 8.55 -34.32 -5.44
N ASP A 121 8.93 -34.41 -4.18
CA ASP A 121 8.74 -35.59 -3.32
C ASP A 121 8.38 -35.14 -1.90
N PRO A 122 7.09 -35.21 -1.50
CA PRO A 122 6.65 -34.78 -0.18
C PRO A 122 7.29 -35.57 0.97
N ALA A 123 7.61 -36.87 0.77
CA ALA A 123 8.26 -37.65 1.81
C ALA A 123 9.70 -37.18 2.06
N ARG A 124 10.38 -36.71 1.03
CA ARG A 124 11.71 -36.08 1.18
C ARG A 124 11.62 -34.75 1.95
N ASP A 125 10.62 -33.92 1.64
CA ASP A 125 10.41 -32.66 2.35
C ASP A 125 10.08 -32.91 3.84
N GLU A 126 9.24 -33.91 4.14
CA GLU A 126 8.96 -34.30 5.52
C GLU A 126 10.19 -34.81 6.27
N ALA A 127 10.98 -35.69 5.65
CA ALA A 127 12.20 -36.21 6.24
C ALA A 127 13.26 -35.10 6.50
N ALA A 128 13.25 -34.06 5.68
CA ALA A 128 14.12 -32.89 5.84
C ALA A 128 13.58 -31.84 6.83
N GLY A 129 12.38 -32.02 7.40
CA GLY A 129 11.73 -31.02 8.24
C GLY A 129 11.24 -29.80 7.44
N GLU A 130 11.01 -29.95 6.13
CA GLU A 130 10.66 -28.89 5.20
C GLU A 130 9.18 -28.92 4.76
N GLN A 131 8.32 -29.56 5.55
CA GLN A 131 6.87 -29.65 5.28
C GLN A 131 6.17 -28.29 5.17
N CYS A 132 6.79 -27.20 5.64
CA CYS A 132 6.26 -25.85 5.54
C CYS A 132 6.58 -25.13 4.22
N LYS A 133 7.24 -25.74 3.25
CA LYS A 133 7.61 -25.12 1.96
C LYS A 133 6.42 -24.48 1.21
N ALA A 134 5.24 -25.11 1.27
CA ALA A 134 4.03 -24.58 0.63
C ALA A 134 3.26 -23.56 1.50
N TYR A 135 3.72 -23.32 2.72
CA TYR A 135 3.17 -22.34 3.65
C TYR A 135 4.01 -21.07 3.73
N GLY A 136 4.97 -20.89 2.81
CA GLY A 136 5.71 -19.64 2.66
C GLY A 136 4.83 -18.53 2.09
N ALA A 137 5.25 -17.28 2.26
CA ALA A 137 4.44 -16.10 1.92
C ALA A 137 3.83 -16.17 0.52
N ALA A 138 4.58 -16.63 -0.49
CA ALA A 138 4.12 -16.68 -1.88
C ALA A 138 3.03 -17.74 -2.16
N GLY A 139 2.91 -18.78 -1.31
CA GLY A 139 1.89 -19.83 -1.46
C GLY A 139 0.77 -19.77 -0.42
N LEU A 140 1.04 -19.18 0.74
CA LEU A 140 0.23 -19.28 1.96
C LEU A 140 -1.23 -18.90 1.76
N LEU A 141 -1.50 -17.73 1.18
CA LEU A 141 -2.87 -17.21 1.04
C LEU A 141 -3.72 -17.97 0.02
N ARG A 142 -3.11 -18.86 -0.76
CA ARG A 142 -3.81 -19.75 -1.69
C ARG A 142 -4.43 -20.98 -0.99
N LEU A 143 -4.01 -21.28 0.21
CA LEU A 143 -4.53 -22.41 1.01
C LEU A 143 -5.91 -22.09 1.58
N PRO A 144 -6.74 -23.12 1.89
CA PRO A 144 -7.98 -22.95 2.65
C PRO A 144 -7.66 -22.68 4.11
N ILE A 145 -7.56 -21.41 4.47
CA ILE A 145 -7.09 -20.96 5.78
C ILE A 145 -8.02 -19.92 6.41
N ARG A 146 -7.85 -19.71 7.71
CA ARG A 146 -8.28 -18.52 8.42
C ARG A 146 -7.12 -17.60 8.67
N LEU A 147 -7.39 -16.30 8.64
CA LEU A 147 -6.43 -15.26 8.98
C LEU A 147 -6.87 -14.58 10.27
N ARG A 148 -5.90 -14.21 11.11
CA ARG A 148 -6.02 -13.18 12.14
C ARG A 148 -5.12 -12.03 11.80
N ILE A 149 -5.67 -10.83 11.70
CA ILE A 149 -4.92 -9.62 11.40
C ILE A 149 -5.07 -8.68 12.59
N ALA A 150 -3.95 -8.18 13.12
CA ALA A 150 -3.93 -7.27 14.24
C ALA A 150 -2.72 -6.33 14.19
N TRP A 151 -2.89 -5.10 14.63
CA TRP A 151 -1.77 -4.20 14.87
C TRP A 151 -0.97 -4.65 16.08
N GLN A 152 0.35 -4.82 15.94
CA GLN A 152 1.27 -5.02 17.06
C GLN A 152 1.65 -3.68 17.71
N ASP A 153 1.82 -2.65 16.86
CA ASP A 153 2.09 -1.27 17.22
C ASP A 153 1.55 -0.33 16.11
N ASP A 154 1.91 0.94 16.14
CA ASP A 154 1.43 1.94 15.19
C ASP A 154 2.02 1.83 13.77
N THR A 155 3.03 0.99 13.59
CA THR A 155 3.78 0.82 12.33
C THR A 155 3.90 -0.63 11.88
N THR A 156 3.37 -1.57 12.66
CA THR A 156 3.54 -3.00 12.43
C THR A 156 2.20 -3.71 12.46
N LEU A 157 1.80 -4.29 11.33
CA LEU A 157 0.61 -5.12 11.21
C LEU A 157 1.01 -6.59 11.14
N LYS A 158 0.40 -7.45 11.96
CA LYS A 158 0.64 -8.89 12.00
C LYS A 158 -0.52 -9.63 11.35
N LEU A 159 -0.18 -10.61 10.51
CA LEU A 159 -1.10 -11.58 9.93
C LEU A 159 -0.71 -12.97 10.40
N GLU A 160 -1.64 -13.71 11.01
CA GLU A 160 -1.47 -15.08 11.44
C GLU A 160 -2.41 -16.01 10.68
N THR A 161 -2.03 -17.28 10.50
CA THR A 161 -2.87 -18.31 9.88
C THR A 161 -3.10 -19.47 10.82
N ASP A 162 -4.29 -20.07 10.76
CA ASP A 162 -4.60 -21.30 11.51
C ASP A 162 -3.89 -22.50 10.89
N ALA A 163 -4.07 -22.79 9.61
CA ALA A 163 -3.34 -23.86 8.95
C ALA A 163 -1.89 -23.47 8.70
N GLY A 164 -0.98 -24.36 9.04
CA GLY A 164 0.46 -24.13 9.01
C GLY A 164 0.99 -23.31 10.16
N MET A 165 0.14 -22.67 10.98
CA MET A 165 0.51 -21.85 12.14
C MET A 165 1.58 -20.78 11.78
N GLN A 166 1.39 -20.14 10.63
CA GLN A 166 2.34 -19.13 10.14
C GLN A 166 2.01 -17.73 10.68
N ALA A 167 3.06 -16.91 10.80
CA ALA A 167 2.91 -15.50 11.15
C ALA A 167 3.74 -14.65 10.19
N ARG A 168 3.13 -13.60 9.64
CA ARG A 168 3.76 -12.59 8.80
C ARG A 168 3.68 -11.24 9.48
N VAL A 169 4.74 -10.46 9.36
CA VAL A 169 4.84 -9.12 9.95
C VAL A 169 5.02 -8.12 8.83
N PHE A 170 4.05 -7.22 8.67
CA PHE A 170 4.05 -6.17 7.67
C PHE A 170 4.55 -4.87 8.30
N GLN A 171 5.73 -4.40 7.88
CA GLN A 171 6.40 -3.25 8.47
C GLN A 171 6.21 -2.00 7.62
N PHE A 172 5.71 -0.94 8.22
CA PHE A 172 5.60 0.37 7.58
C PHE A 172 6.86 1.21 7.90
N GLY A 173 7.58 1.63 6.86
CA GLY A 173 8.82 2.41 7.02
C GLY A 173 10.08 1.55 6.98
N ALA A 174 11.00 1.76 7.92
CA ALA A 174 12.26 1.04 7.94
C ALA A 174 12.07 -0.44 8.30
N THR A 175 12.69 -1.31 7.52
CA THR A 175 12.60 -2.76 7.73
C THR A 175 13.49 -3.22 8.89
N GLN A 176 12.96 -4.15 9.67
CA GLN A 176 13.71 -4.92 10.65
C GLN A 176 13.71 -6.40 10.26
N GLY A 177 14.83 -7.05 10.41
CA GLY A 177 14.98 -8.48 10.12
C GLY A 177 15.92 -8.76 8.95
N SER A 178 16.46 -9.97 8.92
CA SER A 178 17.40 -10.44 7.89
C SER A 178 16.71 -11.18 6.73
N GLY A 179 15.47 -11.64 6.93
CA GLY A 179 14.83 -12.60 6.03
C GLY A 179 15.46 -13.98 6.13
N GLY A 180 15.24 -14.83 5.14
CA GLY A 180 15.82 -16.17 5.05
C GLY A 180 14.94 -17.27 5.66
N ASP A 181 13.73 -16.91 6.12
CA ASP A 181 12.64 -17.84 6.40
C ASP A 181 11.63 -17.87 5.24
N TRP A 182 10.61 -18.73 5.31
CA TRP A 182 9.61 -18.81 4.25
C TRP A 182 8.69 -17.59 4.18
N GLN A 183 8.62 -16.76 5.22
CA GLN A 183 7.79 -15.55 5.24
C GLN A 183 8.55 -14.31 4.73
N GLY A 184 9.88 -14.35 4.71
CA GLY A 184 10.74 -13.29 4.20
C GLY A 184 10.59 -11.96 4.96
N ILE A 185 10.88 -10.87 4.28
CA ILE A 185 10.72 -9.50 4.79
C ILE A 185 9.59 -8.83 4.03
N SER A 186 8.57 -8.37 4.73
CA SER A 186 7.41 -7.70 4.17
C SER A 186 7.39 -6.22 4.52
N ILE A 187 7.51 -5.36 3.49
CA ILE A 187 7.39 -3.91 3.60
C ILE A 187 5.97 -3.52 3.19
N ALA A 188 5.30 -2.78 4.06
CA ALA A 188 3.93 -2.33 3.86
C ALA A 188 3.86 -0.83 3.57
N SER A 189 2.89 -0.44 2.77
CA SER A 189 2.52 0.94 2.52
C SER A 189 1.03 1.05 2.20
N TRP A 190 0.41 2.19 2.52
CA TRP A 190 -0.91 2.50 2.01
C TRP A 190 -0.80 3.06 0.60
N ASP A 191 -1.52 2.45 -0.35
CA ASP A 191 -1.65 2.93 -1.73
C ASP A 191 -3.01 3.61 -1.87
N TYR A 192 -2.99 4.93 -2.01
CA TYR A 192 -4.20 5.73 -2.14
C TYR A 192 -4.49 6.04 -3.61
N PRO A 193 -5.79 6.12 -4.01
CA PRO A 193 -6.15 6.59 -5.34
C PRO A 193 -5.51 7.95 -5.63
N ARG A 194 -4.90 8.11 -6.79
CA ARG A 194 -4.33 9.40 -7.18
C ARG A 194 -5.46 10.45 -7.26
N ALA A 195 -5.19 11.65 -6.77
CA ALA A 195 -6.14 12.77 -6.74
C ALA A 195 -6.76 13.14 -8.11
N ALA A 196 -6.17 12.66 -9.23
CA ALA A 196 -6.72 12.86 -10.57
C ALA A 196 -8.12 12.22 -10.78
N PHE A 197 -8.52 11.27 -9.93
CA PHE A 197 -9.84 10.66 -9.94
C PHE A 197 -10.79 11.24 -8.88
N ALA A 198 -10.32 12.13 -8.02
CA ALA A 198 -11.19 12.93 -7.16
C ALA A 198 -11.95 13.90 -8.07
N GLY A 199 -13.19 13.57 -8.39
CA GLY A 199 -14.09 14.46 -9.13
C GLY A 199 -14.13 15.84 -8.47
N ARG A 200 -14.49 16.88 -9.22
CA ARG A 200 -14.55 18.30 -8.82
C ARG A 200 -15.36 18.63 -7.56
N GLY A 201 -15.77 17.65 -6.75
CA GLY A 201 -16.56 17.78 -5.54
C GLY A 201 -15.79 17.65 -4.23
N GLY A 202 -14.47 17.58 -4.22
CA GLY A 202 -13.63 17.81 -3.02
C GLY A 202 -13.65 16.75 -1.91
N ALA A 203 -14.46 15.71 -2.01
CA ALA A 203 -14.34 14.56 -1.11
C ALA A 203 -13.40 13.54 -1.78
N SER A 204 -12.23 13.30 -1.23
CA SER A 204 -11.43 12.12 -1.57
C SER A 204 -12.35 10.92 -1.44
N ALA A 205 -12.52 10.14 -2.52
CA ALA A 205 -13.23 8.88 -2.41
C ALA A 205 -12.54 8.09 -1.29
N PRO A 206 -13.27 7.62 -0.26
CA PRO A 206 -12.70 6.74 0.73
C PRO A 206 -12.29 5.47 0.02
N GLY A 207 -11.00 5.22 -0.08
CA GLY A 207 -10.47 4.07 -0.78
C GLY A 207 -8.95 4.05 -0.68
N GLY A 208 -8.40 2.91 -0.94
CA GLY A 208 -6.96 2.66 -0.90
C GLY A 208 -6.75 1.17 -0.75
N SER A 209 -5.53 0.72 -0.93
CA SER A 209 -5.10 -0.66 -0.73
C SER A 209 -3.98 -0.69 0.29
N LEU A 210 -3.91 -1.77 1.09
CA LEU A 210 -2.65 -2.09 1.74
C LEU A 210 -1.76 -2.79 0.71
N LYS A 211 -0.67 -2.16 0.30
CA LYS A 211 0.34 -2.77 -0.55
C LYS A 211 1.44 -3.36 0.32
N VAL A 212 1.77 -4.63 0.10
CA VAL A 212 2.86 -5.34 0.78
C VAL A 212 3.82 -5.90 -0.26
N ILE A 213 5.12 -5.62 -0.11
CA ILE A 213 6.17 -6.21 -0.94
C ILE A 213 7.02 -7.11 -0.05
N THR A 214 7.10 -8.39 -0.40
CA THR A 214 7.85 -9.40 0.34
C THR A 214 9.02 -9.92 -0.50
N THR A 215 10.20 -9.93 0.09
CA THR A 215 11.46 -10.38 -0.51
C THR A 215 12.26 -11.24 0.48
N ARG A 216 13.39 -11.79 0.05
CA ARG A 216 14.28 -12.60 0.88
C ARG A 216 13.59 -13.80 1.52
N MET A 217 12.68 -14.40 0.81
CA MET A 217 12.01 -15.63 1.22
C MET A 217 12.96 -16.82 1.05
N LYS A 218 12.93 -17.77 1.98
CA LYS A 218 13.50 -19.10 1.75
C LYS A 218 12.77 -19.74 0.55
N PRO A 219 13.47 -20.40 -0.39
CA PRO A 219 12.82 -21.11 -1.49
C PRO A 219 11.74 -22.07 -1.00
N GLY A 220 10.58 -22.06 -1.67
CA GLY A 220 9.41 -22.83 -1.26
C GLY A 220 8.51 -23.18 -2.44
N TYR A 221 7.21 -23.38 -2.16
CA TYR A 221 6.23 -23.75 -3.18
C TYR A 221 5.07 -22.76 -3.28
N LEU A 222 4.73 -22.38 -4.50
CA LEU A 222 3.50 -21.63 -4.84
C LEU A 222 2.24 -22.49 -4.71
N ARG A 223 2.40 -23.80 -4.84
CA ARG A 223 1.33 -24.80 -4.78
C ARG A 223 1.84 -26.08 -4.13
N LYS A 224 1.01 -26.74 -3.34
CA LYS A 224 1.38 -27.92 -2.54
C LYS A 224 1.87 -29.14 -3.36
N ASN A 225 1.80 -29.12 -4.65
CA ASN A 225 2.34 -30.17 -5.52
C ASN A 225 3.76 -29.86 -6.04
N GLY A 226 4.54 -29.07 -5.29
CA GLY A 226 5.94 -28.85 -5.55
C GLY A 226 6.25 -27.78 -6.60
N VAL A 227 5.28 -26.97 -7.01
CA VAL A 227 5.51 -25.83 -7.90
C VAL A 227 6.37 -24.80 -7.18
N PRO A 228 7.64 -24.57 -7.58
CA PRO A 228 8.60 -23.80 -6.79
C PRO A 228 8.44 -22.29 -6.94
N TYR A 229 8.96 -21.56 -5.95
CA TYR A 229 9.51 -20.21 -6.08
C TYR A 229 10.93 -20.18 -5.51
N SER A 230 11.76 -19.30 -6.06
CA SER A 230 13.17 -19.15 -5.67
C SER A 230 13.36 -18.16 -4.52
N GLY A 231 14.60 -18.05 -4.02
CA GLY A 231 14.99 -17.04 -3.04
C GLY A 231 14.99 -15.61 -3.58
N ASP A 232 15.05 -15.45 -4.92
CA ASP A 232 15.00 -14.16 -5.62
C ASP A 232 13.59 -13.75 -6.02
N ALA A 233 12.58 -14.55 -5.65
CA ALA A 233 11.20 -14.22 -5.88
C ALA A 233 10.79 -12.94 -5.13
N VAL A 234 10.02 -12.09 -5.82
CA VAL A 234 9.38 -10.91 -5.24
C VAL A 234 7.87 -11.14 -5.25
N LEU A 235 7.25 -11.06 -4.08
CA LEU A 235 5.81 -11.13 -3.91
C LEU A 235 5.27 -9.72 -3.66
N THR A 236 4.33 -9.27 -4.47
CA THR A 236 3.56 -8.04 -4.24
C THR A 236 2.11 -8.41 -3.98
N GLU A 237 1.55 -7.87 -2.90
CA GLU A 237 0.18 -8.13 -2.49
C GLU A 237 -0.56 -6.82 -2.28
N TYR A 238 -1.82 -6.76 -2.72
CA TYR A 238 -2.74 -5.66 -2.49
C TYR A 238 -3.94 -6.19 -1.72
N PHE A 239 -4.17 -5.63 -0.53
CA PHE A 239 -5.28 -6.00 0.35
C PHE A 239 -6.35 -4.93 0.25
N ASP A 240 -7.53 -5.30 -0.22
CA ASP A 240 -8.68 -4.43 -0.42
C ASP A 240 -9.85 -4.94 0.40
N ARG A 241 -10.44 -4.07 1.23
CA ARG A 241 -11.64 -4.40 2.01
C ARG A 241 -12.88 -3.79 1.37
N PHE A 242 -13.92 -4.59 1.31
CA PHE A 242 -15.24 -4.20 0.81
C PHE A 242 -16.31 -4.55 1.84
N ASP A 243 -17.15 -3.58 2.18
CA ASP A 243 -18.36 -3.85 2.94
C ASP A 243 -19.51 -4.13 1.94
N VAL A 244 -20.20 -5.26 2.14
CA VAL A 244 -21.26 -5.71 1.24
C VAL A 244 -22.64 -5.51 1.89
N PRO A 245 -23.73 -5.38 1.11
CA PRO A 245 -25.07 -5.32 1.64
C PRO A 245 -25.37 -6.51 2.56
N GLY A 246 -25.99 -6.24 3.71
CA GLY A 246 -26.26 -7.25 4.73
C GLY A 246 -25.28 -7.25 5.91
N GLY A 247 -24.28 -6.37 5.90
CA GLY A 247 -23.35 -6.16 7.02
C GLY A 247 -22.13 -7.07 7.03
N ASP A 248 -21.93 -7.88 5.99
CA ASP A 248 -20.71 -8.65 5.81
C ASP A 248 -19.56 -7.79 5.29
N SER A 249 -18.31 -8.19 5.56
CA SER A 249 -17.12 -7.60 4.95
C SER A 249 -16.35 -8.66 4.20
N LEU A 250 -15.86 -8.29 3.02
CA LEU A 250 -14.96 -9.09 2.19
C LEU A 250 -13.57 -8.47 2.19
N LEU A 251 -12.56 -9.32 2.22
CA LEU A 251 -11.17 -8.96 1.98
C LEU A 251 -10.73 -9.66 0.68
N VAL A 252 -10.35 -8.89 -0.30
CA VAL A 252 -9.78 -9.38 -1.56
C VAL A 252 -8.29 -9.09 -1.54
N ILE A 253 -7.49 -10.11 -1.80
CA ILE A 253 -6.03 -9.98 -1.83
C ILE A 253 -5.57 -10.35 -3.23
N THR A 254 -5.13 -9.35 -3.99
CA THR A 254 -4.51 -9.57 -5.30
C THR A 254 -3.02 -9.75 -5.10
N THR A 255 -2.45 -10.81 -5.66
CA THR A 255 -1.03 -11.14 -5.53
C THR A 255 -0.35 -11.23 -6.89
N GLU A 256 0.86 -10.71 -6.95
CA GLU A 256 1.81 -10.88 -8.05
C GLU A 256 3.07 -11.55 -7.52
N VAL A 257 3.48 -12.64 -8.16
CA VAL A 257 4.79 -13.26 -7.92
C VAL A 257 5.64 -13.09 -9.16
N VAL A 258 6.77 -12.41 -9.02
CA VAL A 258 7.83 -12.31 -10.03
C VAL A 258 8.99 -13.17 -9.56
N ASP A 259 9.35 -14.17 -10.36
CA ASP A 259 10.46 -15.07 -10.05
C ASP A 259 11.31 -15.28 -11.30
N PRO A 260 12.52 -14.73 -11.36
CA PRO A 260 13.35 -14.78 -12.56
C PRO A 260 13.85 -16.19 -12.87
N GLU A 261 13.86 -17.11 -11.91
CA GLU A 261 14.37 -18.47 -12.06
C GLU A 261 13.27 -19.45 -12.50
N TYR A 262 12.11 -19.43 -11.80
CA TYR A 262 11.13 -20.50 -11.94
C TYR A 262 9.86 -20.10 -12.69
N LEU A 263 9.63 -18.80 -12.94
CA LEU A 263 8.50 -18.30 -13.69
C LEU A 263 8.93 -17.66 -15.01
N ALA A 264 8.23 -17.98 -16.10
CA ALA A 264 8.45 -17.37 -17.42
C ALA A 264 7.85 -15.96 -17.53
N THR A 265 6.78 -15.70 -16.77
CA THR A 265 6.09 -14.39 -16.66
C THR A 265 5.59 -14.21 -15.24
N PRO A 266 5.26 -12.98 -14.82
CA PRO A 266 4.62 -12.75 -13.52
C PRO A 266 3.37 -13.61 -13.33
N TYR A 267 3.21 -14.19 -12.15
CA TYR A 267 2.06 -15.00 -11.79
C TYR A 267 1.10 -14.18 -10.91
N TRP A 268 -0.07 -13.92 -11.47
CA TRP A 268 -1.13 -13.15 -10.82
C TRP A 268 -2.24 -14.06 -10.30
N THR A 269 -2.68 -13.80 -9.07
CA THR A 269 -3.83 -14.47 -8.48
C THR A 269 -4.65 -13.52 -7.63
N SER A 270 -5.89 -13.91 -7.31
CA SER A 270 -6.75 -13.22 -6.37
C SER A 270 -7.28 -14.21 -5.33
N GLN A 271 -7.34 -13.81 -4.08
CA GLN A 271 -7.86 -14.60 -2.98
C GLN A 271 -8.91 -13.79 -2.25
N GLN A 272 -10.04 -14.43 -1.94
CA GLN A 272 -11.14 -13.79 -1.25
C GLN A 272 -11.30 -14.39 0.15
N PHE A 273 -11.58 -13.51 1.10
CA PHE A 273 -11.86 -13.88 2.48
C PHE A 273 -13.12 -13.14 2.93
N LYS A 274 -13.90 -13.81 3.79
CA LYS A 274 -15.06 -13.22 4.46
C LYS A 274 -14.72 -12.96 5.90
N ARG A 275 -15.20 -11.85 6.48
CA ARG A 275 -15.09 -11.58 7.91
C ARG A 275 -15.77 -12.69 8.71
N GLU A 276 -15.08 -13.21 9.70
CA GLU A 276 -15.62 -14.23 10.61
C GLU A 276 -15.65 -13.65 12.02
N ASN A 277 -16.86 -13.58 12.61
CA ASN A 277 -17.05 -13.04 13.94
C ASN A 277 -16.94 -14.12 15.04
N ASP A 278 -16.98 -15.40 14.66
CA ASP A 278 -16.86 -16.53 15.57
C ASP A 278 -15.40 -16.94 15.77
N ALA A 279 -14.78 -16.42 16.82
CA ALA A 279 -13.39 -16.71 17.15
C ALA A 279 -13.13 -18.18 17.55
N SER A 280 -14.19 -18.95 17.93
CA SER A 280 -14.07 -20.35 18.31
C SER A 280 -13.68 -21.27 17.14
N ARG A 281 -13.88 -20.80 15.90
CA ARG A 281 -13.51 -21.53 14.68
C ARG A 281 -12.03 -21.51 14.35
N TRP A 282 -11.23 -20.78 15.10
CA TRP A 282 -9.78 -20.80 14.95
C TRP A 282 -9.20 -22.14 15.38
N THR A 283 -8.71 -22.91 14.42
CA THR A 283 -8.20 -24.27 14.67
C THR A 283 -6.78 -24.40 14.11
N PRO A 284 -5.75 -24.09 14.91
CA PRO A 284 -4.37 -24.20 14.47
C PRO A 284 -4.01 -25.64 14.11
N THR A 285 -3.39 -25.82 12.94
CA THR A 285 -2.88 -27.12 12.49
C THR A 285 -1.44 -26.94 11.97
N PRO A 286 -0.55 -27.92 12.17
CA PRO A 286 0.81 -27.84 11.68
C PRO A 286 0.86 -27.88 10.14
N CYS A 287 2.03 -27.53 9.59
CA CYS A 287 2.30 -27.73 8.17
C CYS A 287 2.31 -29.21 7.79
N THR A 288 1.89 -29.46 6.56
CA THR A 288 2.00 -30.80 5.94
C THR A 288 2.61 -30.65 4.56
N ALA A 289 3.50 -31.55 4.18
CA ALA A 289 4.12 -31.52 2.85
C ALA A 289 3.15 -31.89 1.73
N ARG A 290 1.95 -32.40 2.09
CA ARG A 290 0.93 -32.84 1.15
C ARG A 290 -0.48 -32.40 1.53
#